data_5649f9ac9c3f893541ad74c5650b575d
#
_entry.id   5649f9ac9c3f893541ad74c5650b575d
#
_cell.length_a   1.000
_cell.length_b   1.000
_cell.length_c   1.000
_cell.angle_alpha   90.00
_cell.angle_beta   90.00
_cell.angle_gamma   90.00
#
_symmetry.space_group_name_H-M   'P 1'
#
loop_
_entity.id
_entity.type
_entity.pdbx_description
1 polymer ?
#
loop_
_entity_poly.entity_id
_entity_poly.type
_entity_poly.pdbx_seq_one_letter_code
_entity_poly.pdbx_strand_id
1 'polypeptide(L)'
;NQNLDLASPLLSSVAEPIKVDKQVISGETPPLDVFAVAVSATVTLMFVTVLLVAGSLALEREENAFSRLTRGLISKSGLLVEKVGLGMLLALVVTMLMLAGLEIFVSLHWERIGLWLVAILAGGAGFAAAGAALGAATREVRAASLLAFMVSLPIAFLSLVPSGSVSPALFDVIKVITGLFPFKPALHAMESALDETGPSMGPALLHLAALTVVYGALARFALRRFSSV
;
A
#
# COMPACT_ATOMS: atom_id res chain seq x y z
N ASN A 1 -41.32 -44.69 -27.91
CA ASN A 1 -41.05 -43.77 -26.79
C ASN A 1 -39.74 -44.12 -26.02
N GLN A 2 -39.24 -45.37 -26.06
CA GLN A 2 -37.99 -45.80 -25.39
C GLN A 2 -36.73 -45.08 -25.92
N ASN A 3 -36.73 -44.66 -27.17
CA ASN A 3 -35.54 -43.98 -27.75
C ASN A 3 -35.43 -42.49 -27.30
N LEU A 4 -36.51 -41.88 -26.84
CA LEU A 4 -36.52 -40.54 -26.29
C LEU A 4 -35.99 -40.50 -24.84
N ASP A 5 -36.24 -41.58 -24.07
CA ASP A 5 -35.77 -41.69 -22.69
C ASP A 5 -34.27 -41.94 -22.60
N LEU A 6 -33.69 -42.61 -23.63
CA LEU A 6 -32.26 -42.80 -23.75
C LEU A 6 -31.50 -41.59 -24.29
N ALA A 7 -32.17 -40.72 -25.04
CA ALA A 7 -31.59 -39.47 -25.58
C ALA A 7 -31.61 -38.31 -24.59
N SER A 8 -32.52 -38.32 -23.60
CA SER A 8 -32.65 -37.23 -22.65
C SER A 8 -31.40 -36.96 -21.82
N PRO A 9 -30.65 -37.97 -21.28
CA PRO A 9 -29.42 -37.70 -20.54
C PRO A 9 -28.28 -37.24 -21.45
N LEU A 10 -28.28 -37.62 -22.73
CA LEU A 10 -27.28 -37.15 -23.70
C LEU A 10 -27.58 -35.73 -24.14
N LEU A 11 -28.85 -35.38 -24.32
CA LEU A 11 -29.26 -34.01 -24.63
C LEU A 11 -29.01 -33.04 -23.48
N SER A 12 -29.21 -33.48 -22.23
CA SER A 12 -28.89 -32.64 -21.06
C SER A 12 -27.39 -32.42 -20.90
N SER A 13 -26.54 -33.40 -21.23
CA SER A 13 -25.08 -33.26 -21.19
C SER A 13 -24.53 -32.35 -22.29
N VAL A 14 -25.25 -32.23 -23.41
CA VAL A 14 -24.91 -31.31 -24.52
C VAL A 14 -25.48 -29.92 -24.28
N ALA A 15 -26.64 -29.80 -23.63
CA ALA A 15 -27.25 -28.52 -23.32
C ALA A 15 -26.54 -27.80 -22.12
N GLU A 16 -25.95 -28.53 -21.21
CA GLU A 16 -25.14 -27.98 -20.13
C GLU A 16 -23.72 -28.55 -20.16
N PRO A 17 -22.89 -28.16 -21.14
CA PRO A 17 -21.55 -28.74 -21.35
C PRO A 17 -20.56 -28.47 -20.21
N ILE A 18 -20.84 -27.52 -19.35
CA ILE A 18 -19.99 -27.17 -18.19
C ILE A 18 -20.92 -26.82 -17.03
N LYS A 19 -21.07 -27.74 -16.07
CA LYS A 19 -21.54 -27.35 -14.73
C LYS A 19 -20.43 -26.55 -14.08
N VAL A 20 -20.52 -25.23 -14.16
CA VAL A 20 -19.70 -24.35 -13.33
C VAL A 20 -20.24 -24.45 -11.91
N ASP A 21 -19.70 -25.38 -11.14
CA ASP A 21 -19.88 -25.39 -9.69
C ASP A 21 -19.14 -24.15 -9.18
N LYS A 22 -19.88 -23.05 -8.98
CA LYS A 22 -19.38 -21.92 -8.22
C LYS A 22 -19.24 -22.38 -6.76
N GLN A 23 -18.18 -23.10 -6.49
CA GLN A 23 -17.75 -23.29 -5.11
C GLN A 23 -17.23 -21.93 -4.66
N VAL A 24 -18.12 -21.16 -4.02
CA VAL A 24 -17.70 -20.03 -3.20
C VAL A 24 -16.89 -20.68 -2.08
N ILE A 25 -15.59 -20.76 -2.27
CA ILE A 25 -14.67 -21.05 -1.19
C ILE A 25 -14.88 -19.90 -0.23
N SER A 26 -15.62 -20.16 0.83
CA SER A 26 -15.85 -19.23 1.94
C SER A 26 -14.52 -19.05 2.66
N GLY A 27 -13.61 -18.34 2.04
CA GLY A 27 -12.38 -17.84 2.59
C GLY A 27 -12.53 -16.32 2.69
N GLU A 28 -11.93 -15.72 3.67
CA GLU A 28 -11.86 -14.29 3.97
C GLU A 28 -11.19 -13.47 2.82
N THR A 29 -11.56 -13.74 1.57
CA THR A 29 -11.04 -13.02 0.41
C THR A 29 -12.11 -12.05 -0.08
N PRO A 30 -11.83 -10.75 -0.10
CA PRO A 30 -12.76 -9.75 -0.62
C PRO A 30 -13.11 -10.05 -2.09
N PRO A 31 -14.28 -9.61 -2.58
CA PRO A 31 -14.63 -9.67 -3.99
C PRO A 31 -13.50 -9.11 -4.87
N LEU A 32 -13.33 -9.65 -6.08
CA LEU A 32 -12.21 -9.25 -6.97
C LEU A 32 -12.19 -7.77 -7.33
N ASP A 33 -13.36 -7.15 -7.43
CA ASP A 33 -13.50 -5.72 -7.67
C ASP A 33 -13.01 -4.89 -6.48
N VAL A 34 -13.40 -5.25 -5.26
CA VAL A 34 -12.92 -4.62 -4.02
C VAL A 34 -11.41 -4.79 -3.88
N PHE A 35 -10.89 -6.00 -4.14
CA PHE A 35 -9.46 -6.25 -4.12
C PHE A 35 -8.71 -5.37 -5.13
N ALA A 36 -9.22 -5.26 -6.37
CA ALA A 36 -8.63 -4.42 -7.39
C ALA A 36 -8.61 -2.93 -7.00
N VAL A 37 -9.69 -2.44 -6.38
CA VAL A 37 -9.77 -1.07 -5.84
C VAL A 37 -8.76 -0.89 -4.70
N ALA A 38 -8.70 -1.83 -3.76
CA ALA A 38 -7.76 -1.78 -2.62
C ALA A 38 -6.30 -1.74 -3.09
N VAL A 39 -5.94 -2.60 -4.06
CA VAL A 39 -4.59 -2.60 -4.65
C VAL A 39 -4.30 -1.27 -5.34
N SER A 40 -5.22 -0.78 -6.18
CA SER A 40 -5.05 0.48 -6.90
C SER A 40 -4.88 1.66 -5.95
N ALA A 41 -5.70 1.73 -4.90
CA ALA A 41 -5.61 2.75 -3.87
C ALA A 41 -4.28 2.67 -3.11
N THR A 42 -3.86 1.47 -2.72
CA THR A 42 -2.60 1.26 -1.99
C THR A 42 -1.38 1.58 -2.84
N VAL A 43 -1.37 1.22 -4.12
CA VAL A 43 -0.30 1.55 -5.07
C VAL A 43 -0.21 3.06 -5.27
N THR A 44 -1.34 3.72 -5.48
CA THR A 44 -1.40 5.18 -5.62
C THR A 44 -0.88 5.88 -4.36
N LEU A 45 -1.39 5.46 -3.19
CA LEU A 45 -0.97 5.95 -1.89
C LEU A 45 0.53 5.81 -1.69
N MET A 46 1.08 4.64 -2.02
CA MET A 46 2.51 4.34 -1.93
C MET A 46 3.33 5.27 -2.82
N PHE A 47 3.06 5.32 -4.12
CA PHE A 47 3.88 6.09 -5.04
C PHE A 47 3.81 7.58 -4.78
N VAL A 48 2.61 8.14 -4.58
CA VAL A 48 2.44 9.56 -4.27
C VAL A 48 3.22 9.93 -3.01
N THR A 49 3.08 9.13 -1.95
CA THR A 49 3.67 9.47 -0.66
C THR A 49 5.17 9.25 -0.62
N VAL A 50 5.64 8.07 -1.06
CA VAL A 50 7.08 7.72 -0.97
C VAL A 50 7.90 8.63 -1.86
N LEU A 51 7.48 8.86 -3.13
CA LEU A 51 8.23 9.69 -4.06
C LEU A 51 8.23 11.16 -3.65
N LEU A 52 7.08 11.68 -3.21
CA LEU A 52 6.98 13.07 -2.76
C LEU A 52 7.89 13.32 -1.56
N VAL A 53 7.79 12.47 -0.52
CA VAL A 53 8.54 12.68 0.72
C VAL A 53 10.04 12.44 0.51
N ALA A 54 10.42 11.39 -0.23
CA ALA A 54 11.81 11.13 -0.55
C ALA A 54 12.42 12.25 -1.39
N GLY A 55 11.70 12.68 -2.45
CA GLY A 55 12.16 13.76 -3.32
C GLY A 55 12.25 15.10 -2.60
N SER A 56 11.24 15.48 -1.82
CA SER A 56 11.25 16.76 -1.07
C SER A 56 12.38 16.84 -0.05
N LEU A 57 12.66 15.74 0.66
CA LEU A 57 13.75 15.70 1.64
C LEU A 57 15.13 15.75 0.97
N ALA A 58 15.28 15.07 -0.17
CA ALA A 58 16.51 15.12 -0.95
C ALA A 58 16.74 16.51 -1.57
N LEU A 59 15.68 17.18 -2.05
CA LEU A 59 15.73 18.54 -2.60
C LEU A 59 16.27 19.55 -1.58
N GLU A 60 15.78 19.51 -0.35
CA GLU A 60 16.28 20.40 0.71
C GLU A 60 17.76 20.19 1.02
N ARG A 61 18.26 18.97 0.81
CA ARG A 61 19.68 18.66 0.98
C ARG A 61 20.51 19.10 -0.23
N GLU A 62 20.00 18.90 -1.45
CA GLU A 62 20.67 19.32 -2.68
C GLU A 62 20.83 20.84 -2.73
N GLU A 63 19.81 21.60 -2.32
CA GLU A 63 19.84 23.07 -2.26
C GLU A 63 20.54 23.64 -1.01
N ASN A 64 21.11 22.81 -0.14
CA ASN A 64 21.63 23.22 1.16
C ASN A 64 20.64 23.99 2.05
N ALA A 65 19.34 23.92 1.72
CA ALA A 65 18.26 24.55 2.49
C ALA A 65 18.15 23.95 3.90
N PHE A 66 18.45 22.62 4.02
CA PHE A 66 18.47 21.91 5.29
C PHE A 66 19.38 22.56 6.33
N SER A 67 20.59 23.01 5.94
CA SER A 67 21.53 23.66 6.85
C SER A 67 21.07 25.06 7.27
N ARG A 68 20.37 25.78 6.39
CA ARG A 68 19.78 27.11 6.70
C ARG A 68 18.57 26.98 7.61
N LEU A 69 17.69 26.02 7.36
CA LEU A 69 16.50 25.76 8.18
C LEU A 69 16.85 25.29 9.58
N THR A 70 17.88 24.44 9.72
CA THR A 70 18.33 23.96 11.05
C THR A 70 19.14 24.96 11.84
N ARG A 71 19.72 26.00 11.22
CA ARG A 71 20.31 27.17 11.91
C ARG A 71 19.25 28.14 12.39
N GLY A 72 18.07 28.12 11.79
CA GLY A 72 16.89 28.80 12.28
C GLY A 72 16.22 28.02 13.41
N LEU A 73 15.06 28.44 13.85
CA LEU A 73 14.31 27.90 15.00
C LEU A 73 13.64 26.51 14.75
N ILE A 74 13.91 25.85 13.62
CA ILE A 74 13.24 24.60 13.25
C ILE A 74 14.10 23.38 13.65
N SER A 75 13.52 22.49 14.47
CA SER A 75 14.19 21.24 14.82
C SER A 75 14.18 20.24 13.65
N LYS A 76 15.21 19.38 13.54
CA LYS A 76 15.29 18.30 12.54
C LYS A 76 14.07 17.37 12.59
N SER A 77 13.52 17.15 13.78
CA SER A 77 12.30 16.37 13.98
C SER A 77 11.07 17.12 13.47
N GLY A 78 10.99 18.43 13.65
CA GLY A 78 9.91 19.25 13.13
C GLY A 78 9.84 19.20 11.60
N LEU A 79 10.97 19.28 10.93
CA LEU A 79 11.07 19.17 9.48
C LEU A 79 10.58 17.78 8.98
N LEU A 80 10.96 16.69 9.67
CA LEU A 80 10.46 15.36 9.32
C LEU A 80 8.94 15.25 9.49
N VAL A 81 8.40 15.76 10.59
CA VAL A 81 6.96 15.74 10.86
C VAL A 81 6.20 16.55 9.81
N GLU A 82 6.74 17.71 9.42
CA GLU A 82 6.17 18.54 8.35
C GLU A 82 6.11 17.79 7.02
N LYS A 83 7.21 17.14 6.60
CA LYS A 83 7.26 16.40 5.33
C LYS A 83 6.35 15.17 5.33
N VAL A 84 6.34 14.44 6.44
CA VAL A 84 5.44 13.29 6.62
C VAL A 84 3.99 13.78 6.58
N GLY A 85 3.67 14.85 7.30
CA GLY A 85 2.32 15.43 7.32
C GLY A 85 1.86 15.93 5.95
N LEU A 86 2.73 16.61 5.21
CA LEU A 86 2.43 17.05 3.84
C LEU A 86 2.21 15.86 2.89
N GLY A 87 3.06 14.83 2.99
CA GLY A 87 2.92 13.60 2.23
C GLY A 87 1.60 12.89 2.52
N MET A 88 1.22 12.78 3.79
CA MET A 88 -0.07 12.20 4.21
C MET A 88 -1.27 12.99 3.67
N LEU A 89 -1.22 14.33 3.75
CA LEU A 89 -2.31 15.18 3.28
C LEU A 89 -2.50 15.04 1.76
N LEU A 90 -1.43 15.10 0.99
CA LEU A 90 -1.52 14.94 -0.46
C LEU A 90 -1.98 13.54 -0.84
N ALA A 91 -1.46 12.51 -0.16
CA ALA A 91 -1.89 11.14 -0.36
C ALA A 91 -3.37 10.94 -0.06
N LEU A 92 -3.88 11.56 1.01
CA LEU A 92 -5.31 11.56 1.34
C LEU A 92 -6.14 12.16 0.19
N VAL A 93 -5.77 13.36 -0.27
CA VAL A 93 -6.50 14.03 -1.34
C VAL A 93 -6.50 13.21 -2.63
N VAL A 94 -5.32 12.75 -3.08
CA VAL A 94 -5.19 12.00 -4.33
C VAL A 94 -5.92 10.65 -4.25
N THR A 95 -5.79 9.92 -3.14
CA THR A 95 -6.46 8.63 -2.97
C THR A 95 -7.98 8.79 -2.87
N MET A 96 -8.47 9.82 -2.17
CA MET A 96 -9.90 10.12 -2.13
C MET A 96 -10.46 10.48 -3.50
N LEU A 97 -9.75 11.30 -4.28
CA LEU A 97 -10.15 11.64 -5.67
C LEU A 97 -10.17 10.38 -6.55
N MET A 98 -9.20 9.50 -6.38
CA MET A 98 -9.16 8.22 -7.10
C MET A 98 -10.34 7.32 -6.73
N LEU A 99 -10.64 7.16 -5.44
CA LEU A 99 -11.78 6.36 -4.98
C LEU A 99 -13.11 6.95 -5.48
N ALA A 100 -13.26 8.27 -5.44
CA ALA A 100 -14.43 8.95 -6.00
C ALA A 100 -14.57 8.73 -7.53
N GLY A 101 -13.46 8.67 -8.25
CA GLY A 101 -13.46 8.35 -9.68
C GLY A 101 -13.81 6.88 -9.95
N LEU A 102 -13.34 5.95 -9.10
CA LEU A 102 -13.63 4.52 -9.24
C LEU A 102 -15.08 4.17 -8.90
N GLU A 103 -15.78 4.98 -8.10
CA GLU A 103 -17.21 4.81 -7.80
C GLU A 103 -18.07 4.71 -9.06
N ILE A 104 -17.64 5.32 -10.16
CA ILE A 104 -18.35 5.25 -11.46
C ILE A 104 -18.39 3.81 -12.00
N PHE A 105 -17.43 2.98 -11.64
CA PHE A 105 -17.25 1.61 -12.14
C PHE A 105 -17.54 0.54 -11.11
N VAL A 106 -17.35 0.83 -9.84
CA VAL A 106 -17.49 -0.10 -8.72
C VAL A 106 -18.29 0.57 -7.61
N SER A 107 -19.41 -0.05 -7.20
CA SER A 107 -20.23 0.48 -6.10
C SER A 107 -19.49 0.40 -4.77
N LEU A 108 -18.95 1.53 -4.32
CA LEU A 108 -18.26 1.63 -3.05
C LEU A 108 -19.22 1.96 -1.90
N HIS A 109 -18.96 1.44 -0.71
CA HIS A 109 -19.80 1.68 0.48
C HIS A 109 -19.37 2.96 1.19
N TRP A 110 -19.89 4.12 0.78
CA TRP A 110 -19.59 5.43 1.36
C TRP A 110 -19.88 5.56 2.86
N GLU A 111 -20.74 4.70 3.39
CA GLU A 111 -21.01 4.61 4.83
C GLU A 111 -19.75 4.30 5.62
N ARG A 112 -18.76 3.67 4.99
CA ARG A 112 -17.48 3.28 5.59
C ARG A 112 -16.36 4.30 5.40
N ILE A 113 -16.66 5.51 4.94
CA ILE A 113 -15.66 6.57 4.67
C ILE A 113 -14.73 6.84 5.86
N GLY A 114 -15.24 6.71 7.08
CA GLY A 114 -14.43 6.84 8.30
C GLY A 114 -13.30 5.81 8.36
N LEU A 115 -13.56 4.56 7.95
CA LEU A 115 -12.54 3.51 7.88
C LEU A 115 -11.57 3.75 6.73
N TRP A 116 -12.05 4.26 5.58
CA TRP A 116 -11.18 4.64 4.46
C TRP A 116 -10.18 5.71 4.90
N LEU A 117 -10.65 6.76 5.59
CA LEU A 117 -9.78 7.81 6.12
C LEU A 117 -8.72 7.25 7.05
N VAL A 118 -9.08 6.35 7.97
CA VAL A 118 -8.14 5.70 8.89
C VAL A 118 -7.10 4.87 8.12
N ALA A 119 -7.53 4.06 7.14
CA ALA A 119 -6.63 3.24 6.33
C ALA A 119 -5.65 4.10 5.51
N ILE A 120 -6.16 5.16 4.85
CA ILE A 120 -5.35 6.08 4.04
C ILE A 120 -4.35 6.84 4.91
N LEU A 121 -4.77 7.36 6.06
CA LEU A 121 -3.88 8.10 6.96
C LEU A 121 -2.80 7.19 7.56
N ALA A 122 -3.17 5.98 8.00
CA ALA A 122 -2.22 5.04 8.57
C ALA A 122 -1.23 4.53 7.51
N GLY A 123 -1.73 4.14 6.32
CA GLY A 123 -0.90 3.74 5.18
C GLY A 123 -0.01 4.88 4.71
N GLY A 124 -0.58 6.09 4.56
CA GLY A 124 0.14 7.32 4.21
C GLY A 124 1.27 7.64 5.19
N ALA A 125 1.03 7.50 6.51
CA ALA A 125 2.07 7.68 7.52
C ALA A 125 3.22 6.68 7.37
N GLY A 126 2.89 5.39 7.16
CA GLY A 126 3.88 4.35 6.93
C GLY A 126 4.73 4.60 5.69
N PHE A 127 4.09 4.91 4.57
CA PHE A 127 4.77 5.22 3.31
C PHE A 127 5.56 6.53 3.37
N ALA A 128 5.04 7.57 4.03
CA ALA A 128 5.76 8.82 4.22
C ALA A 128 7.02 8.64 5.07
N ALA A 129 6.94 7.84 6.14
CA ALA A 129 8.09 7.53 6.97
C ALA A 129 9.15 6.71 6.19
N ALA A 130 8.72 5.72 5.38
CA ALA A 130 9.60 4.98 4.49
C ALA A 130 10.25 5.89 3.44
N GLY A 131 9.47 6.77 2.80
CA GLY A 131 9.98 7.79 1.88
C GLY A 131 10.99 8.72 2.53
N ALA A 132 10.73 9.16 3.76
CA ALA A 132 11.67 9.99 4.52
C ALA A 132 12.98 9.25 4.81
N ALA A 133 12.93 7.95 5.13
CA ALA A 133 14.14 7.15 5.36
C ALA A 133 14.97 7.01 4.06
N LEU A 134 14.32 6.76 2.92
CA LEU A 134 14.98 6.67 1.61
C LEU A 134 15.55 8.02 1.18
N GLY A 135 14.79 9.11 1.30
CA GLY A 135 15.27 10.47 0.99
C GLY A 135 16.41 10.93 1.88
N ALA A 136 16.38 10.55 3.18
CA ALA A 136 17.49 10.84 4.09
C ALA A 136 18.78 10.07 3.74
N ALA A 137 18.70 8.95 3.03
CA ALA A 137 19.85 8.16 2.59
C ALA A 137 20.55 8.74 1.36
N THR A 138 19.92 9.66 0.63
CA THR A 138 20.41 10.25 -0.63
C THR A 138 20.68 11.75 -0.49
N ARG A 139 21.47 12.31 -1.40
CA ARG A 139 21.75 13.77 -1.45
C ARG A 139 21.16 14.46 -2.67
N GLU A 140 20.74 13.70 -3.65
CA GLU A 140 20.22 14.19 -4.94
C GLU A 140 18.78 13.72 -5.13
N VAL A 141 17.92 14.60 -5.65
CA VAL A 141 16.50 14.30 -5.90
C VAL A 141 16.32 13.12 -6.86
N ARG A 142 17.15 13.05 -7.91
CA ARG A 142 17.09 11.95 -8.89
C ARG A 142 17.44 10.61 -8.24
N ALA A 143 18.47 10.57 -7.42
CA ALA A 143 18.88 9.37 -6.71
C ALA A 143 17.82 8.93 -5.69
N ALA A 144 17.20 9.89 -4.97
CA ALA A 144 16.11 9.61 -4.04
C ALA A 144 14.89 8.99 -4.73
N SER A 145 14.45 9.60 -5.82
CA SER A 145 13.29 9.12 -6.58
C SER A 145 13.55 7.75 -7.22
N LEU A 146 14.74 7.54 -7.78
CA LEU A 146 15.11 6.25 -8.35
C LEU A 146 15.17 5.15 -7.27
N LEU A 147 15.82 5.43 -6.13
CA LEU A 147 15.89 4.50 -5.01
C LEU A 147 14.50 4.18 -4.46
N ALA A 148 13.66 5.20 -4.27
CA ALA A 148 12.28 5.03 -3.82
C ALA A 148 11.49 4.13 -4.77
N PHE A 149 11.60 4.35 -6.09
CA PHE A 149 10.94 3.54 -7.11
C PHE A 149 11.48 2.10 -7.12
N MET A 150 12.81 1.93 -7.14
CA MET A 150 13.46 0.61 -7.19
C MET A 150 13.20 -0.25 -5.96
N VAL A 151 12.96 0.35 -4.81
CA VAL A 151 12.61 -0.39 -3.58
C VAL A 151 11.10 -0.67 -3.54
N SER A 152 10.28 0.33 -3.83
CA SER A 152 8.82 0.22 -3.64
C SER A 152 8.16 -0.71 -4.65
N LEU A 153 8.56 -0.64 -5.93
CA LEU A 153 7.91 -1.39 -7.00
C LEU A 153 8.07 -2.91 -6.85
N PRO A 154 9.29 -3.47 -6.68
CA PRO A 154 9.44 -4.91 -6.49
C PRO A 154 8.74 -5.43 -5.24
N ILE A 155 8.79 -4.67 -4.13
CA ILE A 155 8.14 -5.09 -2.88
C ILE A 155 6.62 -5.08 -3.02
N ALA A 156 6.05 -4.11 -3.74
CA ALA A 156 4.61 -4.09 -4.02
C ALA A 156 4.19 -5.33 -4.82
N PHE A 157 4.91 -5.67 -5.90
CA PHE A 157 4.63 -6.88 -6.68
C PHE A 157 4.80 -8.16 -5.86
N LEU A 158 5.87 -8.28 -5.07
CA LEU A 158 6.06 -9.43 -4.19
C LEU A 158 4.94 -9.57 -3.16
N SER A 159 4.37 -8.46 -2.71
CA SER A 159 3.26 -8.46 -1.74
C SER A 159 1.96 -9.02 -2.31
N LEU A 160 1.81 -9.03 -3.63
CA LEU A 160 0.63 -9.55 -4.32
C LEU A 160 0.77 -11.04 -4.69
N VAL A 161 1.90 -11.68 -4.41
CA VAL A 161 2.12 -13.12 -4.69
C VAL A 161 1.20 -13.94 -3.78
N PRO A 162 0.27 -14.76 -4.35
CA PRO A 162 -0.64 -15.56 -3.56
C PRO A 162 0.08 -16.72 -2.85
N SER A 163 -0.42 -17.09 -1.68
CA SER A 163 0.02 -18.31 -1.02
C SER A 163 -0.28 -19.54 -1.90
N GLY A 164 0.71 -20.40 -2.08
CA GLY A 164 0.57 -21.60 -2.92
C GLY A 164 1.01 -21.44 -4.38
N SER A 165 1.27 -20.22 -4.87
CA SER A 165 1.85 -20.01 -6.21
C SER A 165 3.35 -20.30 -6.30
N VAL A 166 4.02 -20.37 -5.17
CA VAL A 166 5.46 -20.62 -5.03
C VAL A 166 5.73 -21.66 -3.94
N SER A 167 6.96 -22.20 -3.86
CA SER A 167 7.32 -23.13 -2.79
C SER A 167 7.19 -22.50 -1.40
N PRO A 168 6.84 -23.28 -0.35
CA PRO A 168 6.64 -22.74 1.01
C PRO A 168 7.84 -21.95 1.53
N ALA A 169 9.05 -22.46 1.31
CA ALA A 169 10.28 -21.79 1.74
C ALA A 169 10.47 -20.43 1.06
N LEU A 170 10.17 -20.32 -0.24
CA LEU A 170 10.24 -19.06 -0.97
C LEU A 170 9.14 -18.09 -0.50
N PHE A 171 7.94 -18.62 -0.23
CA PHE A 171 6.84 -17.79 0.29
C PHE A 171 7.17 -17.19 1.66
N ASP A 172 7.85 -17.93 2.55
CA ASP A 172 8.29 -17.41 3.84
C ASP A 172 9.30 -16.27 3.69
N VAL A 173 10.23 -16.37 2.76
CA VAL A 173 11.18 -15.28 2.45
C VAL A 173 10.43 -14.05 1.92
N ILE A 174 9.50 -14.24 0.98
CA ILE A 174 8.66 -13.15 0.46
C ILE A 174 7.87 -12.48 1.59
N LYS A 175 7.28 -13.27 2.49
CA LYS A 175 6.51 -12.78 3.63
C LYS A 175 7.35 -11.89 4.57
N VAL A 176 8.60 -12.27 4.82
CA VAL A 176 9.51 -11.46 5.64
C VAL A 176 9.85 -10.14 4.93
N ILE A 177 10.24 -10.20 3.64
CA ILE A 177 10.60 -9.01 2.87
C ILE A 177 9.42 -8.04 2.78
N THR A 178 8.23 -8.54 2.43
CA THR A 178 7.02 -7.71 2.28
C THR A 178 6.50 -7.21 3.62
N GLY A 179 6.74 -7.93 4.72
CA GLY A 179 6.41 -7.49 6.07
C GLY A 179 7.26 -6.33 6.59
N LEU A 180 8.45 -6.15 6.05
CA LEU A 180 9.32 -5.01 6.40
C LEU A 180 8.90 -3.70 5.72
N PHE A 181 8.05 -3.74 4.72
CA PHE A 181 7.60 -2.56 3.98
C PHE A 181 6.10 -2.30 4.21
N PRO A 182 5.63 -1.04 4.22
CA PRO A 182 4.25 -0.72 4.59
C PRO A 182 3.18 -1.21 3.62
N PHE A 183 3.52 -1.76 2.44
CA PHE A 183 2.57 -2.08 1.38
C PHE A 183 1.54 -3.13 1.80
N LYS A 184 1.99 -4.28 2.31
CA LYS A 184 1.10 -5.38 2.69
C LYS A 184 0.13 -5.00 3.82
N PRO A 185 0.59 -4.41 4.95
CA PRO A 185 -0.35 -3.97 5.98
C PRO A 185 -1.25 -2.81 5.52
N ALA A 186 -0.79 -1.91 4.63
CA ALA A 186 -1.64 -0.86 4.06
C ALA A 186 -2.72 -1.45 3.15
N LEU A 187 -2.39 -2.46 2.33
CA LEU A 187 -3.35 -3.18 1.50
C LEU A 187 -4.42 -3.86 2.37
N HIS A 188 -4.03 -4.60 3.42
CA HIS A 188 -4.98 -5.23 4.34
C HIS A 188 -5.86 -4.21 5.06
N ALA A 189 -5.32 -3.06 5.45
CA ALA A 189 -6.12 -1.99 6.05
C ALA A 189 -7.13 -1.42 5.04
N MET A 190 -6.74 -1.28 3.77
CA MET A 190 -7.61 -0.79 2.70
C MET A 190 -8.71 -1.81 2.35
N GLU A 191 -8.37 -3.10 2.23
CA GLU A 191 -9.35 -4.18 2.04
C GLU A 191 -10.40 -4.18 3.15
N SER A 192 -9.97 -4.14 4.41
CA SER A 192 -10.87 -4.06 5.58
C SER A 192 -11.75 -2.82 5.57
N ALA A 193 -11.24 -1.70 5.07
CA ALA A 193 -11.96 -0.45 5.01
C ALA A 193 -13.05 -0.47 3.93
N LEU A 194 -12.76 -1.10 2.79
CA LEU A 194 -13.66 -1.15 1.63
C LEU A 194 -14.75 -2.21 1.79
N ASP A 195 -14.46 -3.34 2.44
CA ASP A 195 -15.41 -4.45 2.58
C ASP A 195 -15.37 -5.04 4.01
N GLU A 196 -16.53 -5.58 4.45
CA GLU A 196 -16.68 -6.25 5.75
C GLU A 196 -16.07 -7.64 5.79
N THR A 197 -15.98 -8.30 4.63
CA THR A 197 -15.40 -9.65 4.49
C THR A 197 -13.87 -9.64 4.48
N GLY A 198 -13.25 -8.46 4.54
CA GLY A 198 -11.79 -8.30 4.55
C GLY A 198 -11.13 -8.72 5.87
N PRO A 199 -9.80 -8.80 5.87
CA PRO A 199 -9.00 -9.13 7.05
C PRO A 199 -9.22 -8.09 8.16
N SER A 200 -8.99 -8.46 9.43
CA SER A 200 -9.17 -7.52 10.55
C SER A 200 -8.23 -6.31 10.45
N MET A 201 -8.79 -5.09 10.54
CA MET A 201 -8.06 -3.83 10.39
C MET A 201 -7.03 -3.58 11.52
N GLY A 202 -7.33 -4.03 12.75
CA GLY A 202 -6.52 -3.73 13.93
C GLY A 202 -5.06 -4.16 13.82
N PRO A 203 -4.74 -5.44 13.49
CA PRO A 203 -3.36 -5.89 13.29
C PRO A 203 -2.63 -5.13 12.18
N ALA A 204 -3.32 -4.77 11.10
CA ALA A 204 -2.75 -4.02 10.00
C ALA A 204 -2.34 -2.60 10.45
N LEU A 205 -3.20 -1.91 11.20
CA LEU A 205 -2.92 -0.59 11.77
C LEU A 205 -1.75 -0.63 12.77
N LEU A 206 -1.72 -1.65 13.64
CA LEU A 206 -0.61 -1.82 14.58
C LEU A 206 0.72 -2.03 13.87
N HIS A 207 0.72 -2.85 12.81
CA HIS A 207 1.90 -3.07 11.99
C HIS A 207 2.36 -1.80 11.27
N LEU A 208 1.42 -1.02 10.69
CA LEU A 208 1.72 0.28 10.07
C LEU A 208 2.29 1.27 11.08
N ALA A 209 1.73 1.34 12.29
CA ALA A 209 2.25 2.19 13.34
C ALA A 209 3.68 1.80 13.74
N ALA A 210 3.97 0.50 13.90
CA ALA A 210 5.31 0.02 14.20
C ALA A 210 6.31 0.39 13.08
N LEU A 211 5.95 0.17 11.81
CA LEU A 211 6.80 0.52 10.66
C LEU A 211 7.01 2.04 10.57
N THR A 212 5.97 2.84 10.83
CA THR A 212 6.08 4.30 10.85
C THR A 212 7.11 4.77 11.87
N VAL A 213 7.09 4.20 13.08
CA VAL A 213 8.07 4.52 14.12
C VAL A 213 9.48 4.07 13.72
N VAL A 214 9.64 2.87 13.19
CA VAL A 214 10.94 2.33 12.77
C VAL A 214 11.54 3.19 11.65
N TYR A 215 10.78 3.46 10.58
CA TYR A 215 11.27 4.26 9.46
C TYR A 215 11.49 5.73 9.86
N GLY A 216 10.63 6.29 10.70
CA GLY A 216 10.82 7.62 11.27
C GLY A 216 12.11 7.73 12.09
N ALA A 217 12.41 6.71 12.90
CA ALA A 217 13.67 6.62 13.65
C ALA A 217 14.89 6.49 12.74
N LEU A 218 14.80 5.66 11.68
CA LEU A 218 15.84 5.51 10.66
C LEU A 218 16.12 6.82 9.93
N ALA A 219 15.06 7.52 9.48
CA ALA A 219 15.18 8.82 8.85
C ALA A 219 15.88 9.83 9.76
N ARG A 220 15.45 9.90 11.03
CA ARG A 220 16.07 10.80 12.02
C ARG A 220 17.54 10.46 12.27
N PHE A 221 17.89 9.19 12.36
CA PHE A 221 19.26 8.74 12.54
C PHE A 221 20.13 9.11 11.32
N ALA A 222 19.66 8.84 10.11
CA ALA A 222 20.34 9.20 8.88
C ALA A 222 20.61 10.72 8.80
N LEU A 223 19.62 11.55 9.13
CA LEU A 223 19.77 13.00 9.14
C LEU A 223 20.77 13.50 10.20
N ARG A 224 20.92 12.80 11.34
CA ARG A 224 21.93 13.14 12.35
C ARG A 224 23.35 12.87 11.87
N ARG A 225 23.57 11.71 11.27
CA ARG A 225 24.88 11.27 10.81
C ARG A 225 25.47 12.14 9.69
N PHE A 226 24.60 12.67 8.83
CA PHE A 226 25.02 13.49 7.69
C PHE A 226 25.09 14.99 7.95
N SER A 227 24.70 15.46 9.13
CA SER A 227 24.83 16.88 9.54
C SER A 227 26.11 17.18 10.30
N SER A 228 26.97 16.18 10.52
CA SER A 228 28.25 16.30 11.22
C SER A 228 29.44 16.38 10.25
N VAL A 229 29.20 16.52 8.97
CA VAL A 229 30.14 16.81 7.90
C VAL A 229 29.73 18.11 7.24
#